data_8141920cb93420eeeb9659c7005d8943
#
_entry.id   8141920cb93420eeeb9659c7005d8943
#
_cell.length_a   1.000
_cell.length_b   1.000
_cell.length_c   1.000
_cell.angle_alpha   90.00
_cell.angle_beta   90.00
_cell.angle_gamma   90.00
#
_symmetry.space_group_name_H-M   'P 1'
#
loop_
_entity.id
_entity.type
_entity.pdbx_description
1 polymer ?
#
loop_
_entity_poly.entity_id
_entity_poly.type
_entity_poly.pdbx_seq_one_letter_code
_entity_poly.pdbx_strand_id
1 'polypeptide(L)'
;MNIDNTQRRFAVMGNNTFTIANRLMTDQKICRLLKYQTKDPFKSIDPITGNKQPDVDGIDLIHKQILIVPKVFDDSTEKMSYIVSVFDDFTVDQLNPDFKISTVRFDIACPYDEWILNEQSLRPYLIMERIDQLFNGQPL
;
A
#
# COMPACT_ATOMS: atom_id res chain seq x y z
N MET A 1 19.21 -21.40 -24.78
CA MET A 1 19.64 -20.14 -24.17
C MET A 1 19.41 -20.22 -22.66
N ASN A 2 20.47 -20.23 -21.90
CA ASN A 2 20.34 -20.25 -20.45
C ASN A 2 20.10 -18.85 -19.94
N ILE A 3 18.92 -18.62 -19.42
CA ILE A 3 18.61 -17.37 -18.72
C ILE A 3 19.36 -17.40 -17.40
N ASP A 4 20.14 -16.36 -17.13
CA ASP A 4 20.83 -16.20 -15.86
C ASP A 4 19.81 -16.26 -14.71
N ASN A 5 20.10 -17.09 -13.70
CA ASN A 5 19.24 -17.22 -12.51
C ASN A 5 19.00 -15.87 -11.81
N THR A 6 19.98 -14.96 -11.87
CA THR A 6 19.82 -13.61 -11.31
C THR A 6 18.74 -12.82 -12.02
N GLN A 7 18.66 -12.90 -13.35
CA GLN A 7 17.62 -12.22 -14.13
C GLN A 7 16.23 -12.78 -13.82
N ARG A 8 16.11 -14.10 -13.64
CA ARG A 8 14.85 -14.73 -13.23
C ARG A 8 14.36 -14.19 -11.88
N ARG A 9 15.28 -14.02 -10.92
CA ARG A 9 14.92 -13.53 -9.58
C ARG A 9 14.40 -12.10 -9.64
N PHE A 10 15.00 -11.23 -10.41
CA PHE A 10 14.52 -9.86 -10.58
C PHE A 10 13.17 -9.81 -11.30
N ALA A 11 12.95 -10.67 -12.28
CA ALA A 11 11.65 -10.78 -12.94
C ALA A 11 10.55 -11.23 -11.96
N VAL A 12 10.83 -12.20 -11.08
CA VAL A 12 9.89 -12.64 -10.04
C VAL A 12 9.60 -11.51 -9.06
N MET A 13 10.59 -10.73 -8.67
CA MET A 13 10.39 -9.57 -7.80
C MET A 13 9.47 -8.54 -8.44
N GLY A 14 9.65 -8.25 -9.72
CA GLY A 14 8.76 -7.37 -10.47
C GLY A 14 7.32 -7.86 -10.46
N ASN A 15 7.11 -9.15 -10.70
CA ASN A 15 5.80 -9.77 -10.65
C ASN A 15 5.19 -9.69 -9.25
N ASN A 16 5.99 -9.93 -8.22
CA ASN A 16 5.54 -9.83 -6.82
C ASN A 16 5.15 -8.40 -6.45
N THR A 17 5.82 -7.41 -6.98
CA THR A 17 5.47 -5.99 -6.80
C THR A 17 4.05 -5.71 -7.30
N PHE A 18 3.71 -6.19 -8.51
CA PHE A 18 2.36 -6.04 -9.05
C PHE A 18 1.33 -6.85 -8.26
N THR A 19 1.68 -8.04 -7.79
CA THR A 19 0.82 -8.86 -6.94
C THR A 19 0.48 -8.14 -5.64
N ILE A 20 1.46 -7.52 -5.02
CA ILE A 20 1.27 -6.71 -3.79
C ILE A 20 0.35 -5.52 -4.08
N ALA A 21 0.60 -4.79 -5.16
CA ALA A 21 -0.23 -3.64 -5.55
C ALA A 21 -1.67 -4.07 -5.82
N ASN A 22 -1.88 -5.18 -6.52
CA ASN A 22 -3.21 -5.72 -6.78
C ASN A 22 -3.95 -6.12 -5.51
N ARG A 23 -3.25 -6.70 -4.55
CA ARG A 23 -3.84 -7.08 -3.27
C ARG A 23 -4.29 -5.86 -2.46
N LEU A 24 -3.51 -4.79 -2.47
CA LEU A 24 -3.90 -3.50 -1.87
C LEU A 24 -5.08 -2.87 -2.61
N MET A 25 -5.01 -2.86 -3.94
CA MET A 25 -6.01 -2.24 -4.81
C MET A 25 -7.40 -2.91 -4.68
N THR A 26 -7.43 -4.20 -4.42
CA THR A 26 -8.69 -4.95 -4.30
C THR A 26 -9.26 -4.97 -2.88
N ASP A 27 -8.54 -4.43 -1.91
CA ASP A 27 -9.03 -4.33 -0.53
C ASP A 27 -9.79 -3.02 -0.31
N GLN A 28 -11.09 -3.13 -0.11
CA GLN A 28 -11.95 -1.96 0.03
C GLN A 28 -11.61 -1.09 1.25
N LYS A 29 -11.19 -1.69 2.35
CA LYS A 29 -10.81 -0.94 3.56
C LYS A 29 -9.61 -0.04 3.29
N ILE A 30 -8.58 -0.57 2.63
CA ILE A 30 -7.40 0.21 2.23
C ILE A 30 -7.80 1.33 1.27
N CYS A 31 -8.59 1.00 0.25
CA CYS A 31 -9.02 1.98 -0.74
C CYS A 31 -9.83 3.13 -0.12
N ARG A 32 -10.72 2.83 0.80
CA ARG A 32 -11.51 3.86 1.48
C ARG A 32 -10.66 4.75 2.39
N LEU A 33 -9.69 4.16 3.10
CA LEU A 33 -8.75 4.91 3.93
C LEU A 33 -7.87 5.86 3.11
N LEU A 34 -7.52 5.48 1.90
CA LEU A 34 -6.70 6.30 1.01
C LEU A 34 -7.51 7.39 0.31
N LYS A 35 -8.70 7.06 -0.17
CA LYS A 35 -9.50 7.99 -0.97
C LYS A 35 -10.25 9.00 -0.12
N TYR A 36 -10.92 8.54 0.93
CA TYR A 36 -11.77 9.40 1.74
C TYR A 36 -10.99 10.02 2.87
N GLN A 37 -10.69 11.30 2.74
CA GLN A 37 -9.95 12.08 3.74
C GLN A 37 -10.87 12.65 4.81
N THR A 38 -11.97 11.96 5.08
CA THR A 38 -12.94 12.30 6.10
C THR A 38 -12.67 11.54 7.40
N LYS A 39 -13.33 11.93 8.48
CA LYS A 39 -13.16 11.26 9.78
C LYS A 39 -13.87 9.91 9.88
N ASP A 40 -14.77 9.61 8.94
CA ASP A 40 -15.54 8.36 8.87
C ASP A 40 -15.43 7.73 7.48
N PRO A 41 -14.23 7.27 7.07
CA PRO A 41 -14.01 6.78 5.70
C PRO A 41 -14.77 5.49 5.37
N PHE A 42 -15.22 4.74 6.39
CA PHE A 42 -15.94 3.48 6.20
C PHE A 42 -17.46 3.66 6.05
N LYS A 43 -17.97 4.83 6.35
CA LYS A 43 -19.40 5.11 6.21
C LYS A 43 -19.77 5.44 4.76
N SER A 44 -20.97 5.05 4.34
CA SER A 44 -21.47 5.34 3.00
C SER A 44 -21.82 6.81 2.79
N ILE A 45 -22.04 7.55 3.88
CA ILE A 45 -22.31 8.99 3.87
C ILE A 45 -21.46 9.60 4.97
N ASP A 46 -20.75 10.68 4.64
CA ASP A 46 -20.00 11.44 5.63
C ASP A 46 -20.96 12.19 6.54
N PRO A 47 -20.98 11.93 7.87
CA PRO A 47 -21.92 12.58 8.78
C PRO A 47 -21.66 14.07 8.96
N ILE A 48 -20.48 14.57 8.62
CA ILE A 48 -20.12 15.99 8.77
C ILE A 48 -20.57 16.79 7.55
N THR A 49 -20.26 16.32 6.34
CA THR A 49 -20.51 17.03 5.09
C THR A 49 -21.79 16.58 4.38
N GLY A 50 -22.29 15.39 4.71
CA GLY A 50 -23.41 14.77 4.02
C GLY A 50 -23.07 14.20 2.64
N ASN A 51 -21.79 14.23 2.26
CA ASN A 51 -21.35 13.70 0.98
C ASN A 51 -21.41 12.18 0.95
N LYS A 52 -21.78 11.63 -0.20
CA LYS A 52 -21.79 10.18 -0.41
C LYS A 52 -20.35 9.65 -0.52
N GLN A 53 -20.11 8.53 0.13
CA GLN A 53 -18.84 7.80 0.10
C GLN A 53 -19.09 6.38 -0.39
N PRO A 54 -19.33 6.19 -1.70
CA PRO A 54 -19.55 4.86 -2.27
C PRO A 54 -18.29 4.02 -2.24
N ASP A 55 -18.42 2.72 -2.53
CA ASP A 55 -17.29 1.84 -2.66
C ASP A 55 -16.30 2.36 -3.69
N VAL A 56 -15.03 2.22 -3.37
CA VAL A 56 -13.93 2.76 -4.18
C VAL A 56 -13.48 1.71 -5.20
N ASP A 57 -13.34 2.12 -6.45
CA ASP A 57 -12.63 1.32 -7.44
C ASP A 57 -11.12 1.53 -7.26
N GLY A 58 -10.41 0.48 -6.86
CA GLY A 58 -8.98 0.56 -6.58
C GLY A 58 -8.14 0.90 -7.80
N ILE A 59 -8.64 0.69 -9.02
CA ILE A 59 -7.95 1.08 -10.25
C ILE A 59 -7.70 2.59 -10.28
N ASP A 60 -8.60 3.38 -9.72
CA ASP A 60 -8.44 4.83 -9.64
C ASP A 60 -7.30 5.27 -8.71
N LEU A 61 -6.86 4.40 -7.81
CA LEU A 61 -5.81 4.69 -6.83
C LEU A 61 -4.43 4.23 -7.27
N ILE A 62 -4.35 3.28 -8.20
CA ILE A 62 -3.06 2.75 -8.65
C ILE A 62 -2.26 3.84 -9.34
N HIS A 63 -0.95 3.90 -9.05
CA HIS A 63 -0.02 4.94 -9.51
C HIS A 63 -0.29 6.36 -8.99
N LYS A 64 -1.32 6.54 -8.17
CA LYS A 64 -1.62 7.81 -7.50
C LYS A 64 -1.43 7.73 -6.00
N GLN A 65 -2.05 6.75 -5.38
CA GLN A 65 -2.04 6.56 -3.92
C GLN A 65 -1.56 5.16 -3.51
N ILE A 66 -1.57 4.21 -4.44
CA ILE A 66 -0.92 2.91 -4.30
C ILE A 66 0.23 2.88 -5.29
N LEU A 67 1.45 3.02 -4.78
CA LEU A 67 2.64 3.22 -5.58
C LEU A 67 3.58 2.02 -5.46
N ILE A 68 4.16 1.63 -6.59
CA ILE A 68 5.18 0.57 -6.66
C ILE A 68 6.59 1.14 -6.88
N VAL A 69 6.67 2.44 -7.11
CA VAL A 69 7.92 3.16 -7.31
C VAL A 69 7.91 4.39 -6.40
N PRO A 70 9.01 4.68 -5.69
CA PRO A 70 9.09 5.87 -4.89
C PRO A 70 8.81 7.13 -5.72
N LYS A 71 7.91 7.95 -5.22
CA LYS A 71 7.56 9.23 -5.86
C LYS A 71 7.80 10.34 -4.87
N VAL A 72 8.48 11.38 -5.33
CA VAL A 72 8.61 12.60 -4.55
C VAL A 72 7.35 13.43 -4.77
N PHE A 73 6.62 13.68 -3.68
CA PHE A 73 5.43 14.53 -3.72
C PHE A 73 5.84 15.99 -3.52
N ASP A 74 5.25 16.85 -4.32
CA ASP A 74 5.36 18.28 -4.11
C ASP A 74 4.37 18.68 -3.02
N ASP A 75 4.89 19.11 -1.87
CA ASP A 75 4.09 19.49 -0.70
C ASP A 75 3.10 20.63 -0.99
N SER A 76 3.28 21.33 -2.10
CA SER A 76 2.46 22.49 -2.43
C SER A 76 1.13 22.18 -3.09
N THR A 77 0.90 20.97 -3.64
CA THR A 77 -0.21 20.75 -4.55
C THR A 77 -1.16 19.61 -4.22
N GLU A 78 -0.73 18.60 -3.45
CA GLU A 78 -1.60 17.43 -3.23
C GLU A 78 -1.52 16.91 -1.80
N LYS A 79 -2.59 17.15 -1.04
CA LYS A 79 -2.78 16.52 0.26
C LYS A 79 -3.53 15.22 0.06
N MET A 80 -2.83 14.10 0.02
CA MET A 80 -3.44 12.78 -0.09
C MET A 80 -2.68 11.74 0.74
N SER A 81 -3.39 10.72 1.16
CA SER A 81 -2.77 9.54 1.79
C SER A 81 -2.28 8.58 0.70
N TYR A 82 -1.12 7.96 0.92
CA TYR A 82 -0.57 7.02 -0.04
C TYR A 82 0.24 5.92 0.62
N ILE A 83 0.40 4.82 -0.11
CA ILE A 83 1.23 3.67 0.26
C ILE A 83 2.24 3.45 -0.85
N VAL A 84 3.52 3.36 -0.49
CA VAL A 84 4.59 2.94 -1.41
C VAL A 84 5.10 1.59 -0.94
N SER A 85 5.10 0.59 -1.81
CA SER A 85 5.72 -0.70 -1.53
C SER A 85 7.07 -0.80 -2.22
N VAL A 86 8.10 -1.14 -1.46
CA VAL A 86 9.49 -1.20 -1.93
C VAL A 86 10.11 -2.48 -1.43
N PHE A 87 10.86 -3.16 -2.29
CA PHE A 87 11.75 -4.24 -1.84
C PHE A 87 13.02 -3.65 -1.27
N ASP A 88 13.40 -4.13 -0.10
CA ASP A 88 14.55 -3.62 0.66
C ASP A 88 15.32 -4.79 1.27
N ASP A 89 16.56 -4.54 1.73
CA ASP A 89 17.39 -5.50 2.46
C ASP A 89 17.57 -6.85 1.74
N PHE A 90 18.24 -6.80 0.59
CA PHE A 90 18.56 -8.02 -0.15
C PHE A 90 19.71 -8.75 0.53
N THR A 91 19.43 -9.94 1.06
CA THR A 91 20.45 -10.81 1.66
C THR A 91 20.44 -12.17 0.98
N VAL A 92 21.61 -12.79 0.89
CA VAL A 92 21.74 -14.17 0.42
C VAL A 92 21.47 -15.10 1.60
N ASP A 93 20.64 -16.13 1.37
CA ASP A 93 20.41 -17.17 2.37
C ASP A 93 21.72 -17.91 2.62
N GLN A 94 22.18 -17.96 3.87
CA GLN A 94 23.43 -18.62 4.24
C GLN A 94 23.38 -20.14 4.06
N LEU A 95 22.20 -20.73 4.19
CA LEU A 95 21.99 -22.17 4.02
C LEU A 95 21.84 -22.57 2.56
N ASN A 96 21.35 -21.67 1.72
CA ASN A 96 21.18 -21.90 0.30
C ASN A 96 21.52 -20.61 -0.47
N PRO A 97 22.75 -20.47 -0.98
CA PRO A 97 23.19 -19.24 -1.64
C PRO A 97 22.46 -18.93 -2.96
N ASP A 98 21.69 -19.88 -3.49
CA ASP A 98 20.84 -19.64 -4.65
C ASP A 98 19.54 -18.86 -4.30
N PHE A 99 19.20 -18.78 -3.03
CA PHE A 99 18.06 -17.99 -2.56
C PHE A 99 18.48 -16.64 -2.00
N LYS A 100 17.78 -15.60 -2.42
CA LYS A 100 17.91 -14.27 -1.85
C LYS A 100 16.66 -13.97 -1.02
N ILE A 101 16.91 -13.46 0.19
CA ILE A 101 15.84 -12.97 1.06
C ILE A 101 15.74 -11.47 0.88
N SER A 102 14.54 -11.00 0.64
CA SER A 102 14.24 -9.57 0.59
C SER A 102 13.07 -9.24 1.50
N THR A 103 13.08 -8.03 2.02
CA THR A 103 12.01 -7.49 2.84
C THR A 103 11.18 -6.53 2.00
N VAL A 104 9.87 -6.64 2.10
CA VAL A 104 8.97 -5.64 1.54
C VAL A 104 8.70 -4.58 2.60
N ARG A 105 9.05 -3.34 2.30
CA ARG A 105 8.76 -2.19 3.13
C ARG A 105 7.57 -1.44 2.57
N PHE A 106 6.63 -1.11 3.43
CA PHE A 106 5.51 -0.25 3.10
C PHE A 106 5.71 1.11 3.75
N ASP A 107 5.88 2.13 2.94
CA ASP A 107 5.94 3.51 3.40
C ASP A 107 4.53 4.11 3.30
N ILE A 108 3.97 4.52 4.43
CA ILE A 108 2.62 5.04 4.53
C ILE A 108 2.70 6.51 4.91
N ALA A 109 2.07 7.35 4.12
CA ALA A 109 2.00 8.77 4.39
C ALA A 109 0.55 9.24 4.38
N CYS A 110 0.19 10.03 5.38
CA CYS A 110 -1.11 10.67 5.50
C CYS A 110 -0.91 12.14 5.87
N PRO A 111 -1.70 13.06 5.31
CA PRO A 111 -1.67 14.45 5.73
C PRO A 111 -1.95 14.58 7.22
N TYR A 112 -1.22 15.47 7.90
CA TYR A 112 -1.34 15.65 9.34
C TYR A 112 -2.77 15.93 9.79
N ASP A 113 -3.49 16.75 9.06
CA ASP A 113 -4.87 17.14 9.38
C ASP A 113 -5.86 15.97 9.29
N GLU A 114 -5.48 14.88 8.66
CA GLU A 114 -6.36 13.75 8.35
C GLU A 114 -5.97 12.48 9.10
N TRP A 115 -5.03 12.59 10.03
CA TRP A 115 -4.57 11.46 10.83
C TRP A 115 -5.65 10.94 11.79
N ILE A 116 -6.33 11.87 12.48
CA ILE A 116 -7.29 11.51 13.53
C ILE A 116 -8.65 11.23 12.89
N LEU A 117 -9.12 10.01 13.07
CA LEU A 117 -10.44 9.56 12.67
C LEU A 117 -11.38 9.59 13.86
N ASN A 118 -12.68 9.46 13.61
CA ASN A 118 -13.64 9.24 14.68
C ASN A 118 -13.35 7.91 15.40
N GLU A 119 -13.90 7.71 16.59
CA GLU A 119 -13.69 6.54 17.43
C GLU A 119 -12.26 6.40 17.95
N GLN A 120 -11.51 7.52 18.04
CA GLN A 120 -10.15 7.57 18.58
C GLN A 120 -9.15 6.67 17.85
N SER A 121 -9.31 6.53 16.54
CA SER A 121 -8.38 5.78 15.70
C SER A 121 -7.53 6.72 14.86
N LEU A 122 -6.37 6.21 14.41
CA LEU A 122 -5.44 6.95 13.57
C LEU A 122 -5.32 6.29 12.21
N ARG A 123 -5.52 7.07 11.17
CA ARG A 123 -5.51 6.60 9.77
C ARG A 123 -4.29 5.78 9.41
N PRO A 124 -3.05 6.24 9.64
CA PRO A 124 -1.89 5.44 9.24
C PRO A 124 -1.79 4.11 9.99
N TYR A 125 -2.21 4.05 11.25
CA TYR A 125 -2.18 2.81 12.01
C TYR A 125 -3.24 1.81 11.54
N LEU A 126 -4.41 2.28 11.10
CA LEU A 126 -5.42 1.41 10.50
C LEU A 126 -4.94 0.84 9.16
N ILE A 127 -4.24 1.65 8.38
CA ILE A 127 -3.63 1.18 7.13
C ILE A 127 -2.58 0.11 7.42
N MET A 128 -1.69 0.34 8.39
CA MET A 128 -0.67 -0.64 8.79
C MET A 128 -1.29 -1.95 9.27
N GLU A 129 -2.31 -1.87 10.12
CA GLU A 129 -3.03 -3.04 10.62
C GLU A 129 -3.64 -3.84 9.47
N ARG A 130 -4.26 -3.16 8.51
CA ARG A 130 -4.87 -3.83 7.38
C ARG A 130 -3.84 -4.47 6.44
N ILE A 131 -2.71 -3.81 6.23
CA ILE A 131 -1.60 -4.40 5.47
C ILE A 131 -1.11 -5.67 6.16
N ASP A 132 -0.93 -5.64 7.47
CA ASP A 132 -0.53 -6.81 8.24
C ASP A 132 -1.53 -7.96 8.06
N GLN A 133 -2.82 -7.69 8.13
CA GLN A 133 -3.87 -8.70 7.93
C GLN A 133 -3.85 -9.29 6.52
N LEU A 134 -3.52 -8.50 5.50
CA LEU A 134 -3.52 -8.94 4.11
C LEU A 134 -2.30 -9.80 3.76
N PHE A 135 -1.15 -9.54 4.36
CA PHE A 135 0.11 -10.14 3.95
C PHE A 135 0.73 -11.08 4.99
N ASN A 136 0.49 -10.86 6.28
CA ASN A 136 1.11 -11.65 7.33
C ASN A 136 0.58 -13.09 7.30
N GLY A 137 1.49 -14.05 7.11
CA GLY A 137 1.14 -15.46 7.04
C GLY A 137 0.39 -15.88 5.77
N GLN A 138 0.27 -14.98 4.80
CA GLN A 138 -0.38 -15.26 3.52
C GLN A 138 0.66 -15.40 2.41
N PRO A 139 0.58 -16.44 1.55
CA PRO A 139 1.43 -16.51 0.38
C PRO A 139 1.06 -15.44 -0.64
N LEU A 140 2.06 -14.97 -1.36
CA LEU A 140 1.84 -14.04 -2.46
C LEU A 140 1.24 -14.73 -3.68
#